data_ac93c3d7646330b1dfd6ef5bc8144196
#
_entry.id   ac93c3d7646330b1dfd6ef5bc8144196
#
_cell.length_a   1.000
_cell.length_b   1.000
_cell.length_c   1.000
_cell.angle_alpha   90.00
_cell.angle_beta   90.00
_cell.angle_gamma   90.00
#
_symmetry.space_group_name_H-M   'P 1'
#
loop_
_entity.id
_entity.type
_entity.pdbx_description
1 polymer ?
#
loop_
_entity_poly.entity_id
_entity_poly.type
_entity_poly.pdbx_seq_one_letter_code
_entity_poly.pdbx_strand_id
1 'polypeptide(L)'
;MKEGIFNRTELLLGKETTHSIANKRVILFGVGGVGSWCAESLIRSGIHHLTIVDSDCVCATNINRQLIATTETIGQPKVEVLKQRLLSINPAAEINALQQVYCAETADSFHIETYDYILDAIDSLENKALLIRSACETSGTLFASMGAALKMDPLKIDIAEFWKVKGCPLAKALRQKFKKSKRFPNKKFKCVYSEELLENKGKDTFQETTEALPEHDWHTAKVHTNGTIAHTTAIFGFMLAGLVIQDIIKKEET
;
A
#
# COMPACT_ATOMS: atom_id res chain seq x y z
N MET A 1 6.31 -24.30 -10.99
CA MET A 1 5.21 -23.39 -11.43
C MET A 1 4.15 -24.25 -12.12
N LYS A 2 2.86 -24.13 -11.80
CA LYS A 2 1.83 -24.76 -12.65
C LYS A 2 1.94 -24.09 -14.00
N GLU A 3 2.17 -24.89 -15.05
CA GLU A 3 2.22 -24.40 -16.43
C GLU A 3 0.98 -23.53 -16.72
N GLY A 4 1.19 -22.33 -17.24
CA GLY A 4 0.15 -21.48 -17.78
C GLY A 4 -0.30 -20.28 -16.95
N ILE A 5 0.03 -20.15 -15.63
CA ILE A 5 -0.45 -19.02 -14.83
C ILE A 5 0.01 -17.68 -15.41
N PHE A 6 1.26 -17.58 -15.86
CA PHE A 6 1.86 -16.34 -16.38
C PHE A 6 2.10 -16.33 -17.88
N ASN A 7 1.53 -17.26 -18.67
CA ASN A 7 1.74 -17.32 -20.11
C ASN A 7 1.45 -15.99 -20.83
N ARG A 8 0.38 -15.29 -20.43
CA ARG A 8 0.05 -14.00 -21.04
C ARG A 8 1.01 -12.90 -20.64
N THR A 9 1.56 -12.96 -19.43
CA THR A 9 2.61 -12.04 -18.96
C THR A 9 3.90 -12.29 -19.74
N GLU A 10 4.28 -13.56 -19.93
CA GLU A 10 5.46 -13.93 -20.72
C GLU A 10 5.33 -13.53 -22.20
N LEU A 11 4.12 -13.66 -22.78
CA LEU A 11 3.88 -13.19 -24.15
C LEU A 11 4.07 -11.69 -24.30
N LEU A 12 3.69 -10.93 -23.27
CA LEU A 12 3.81 -9.46 -23.28
C LEU A 12 5.23 -8.97 -22.97
N LEU A 13 5.90 -9.57 -22.00
CA LEU A 13 7.13 -9.04 -21.42
C LEU A 13 8.39 -9.86 -21.78
N GLY A 14 8.22 -11.05 -22.32
CA GLY A 14 9.29 -12.03 -22.54
C GLY A 14 9.65 -12.82 -21.27
N LYS A 15 10.36 -13.93 -21.45
CA LYS A 15 10.74 -14.85 -20.36
C LYS A 15 11.71 -14.23 -19.39
N GLU A 16 12.70 -13.51 -19.86
CA GLU A 16 13.76 -12.89 -19.04
C GLU A 16 13.17 -11.87 -18.08
N THR A 17 12.35 -10.95 -18.58
CA THR A 17 11.67 -9.96 -17.75
C THR A 17 10.71 -10.60 -16.73
N THR A 18 9.96 -11.63 -17.15
CA THR A 18 9.06 -12.36 -16.24
C THR A 18 9.84 -13.07 -15.13
N HIS A 19 11.00 -13.64 -15.46
CA HIS A 19 11.91 -14.23 -14.47
C HIS A 19 12.50 -13.17 -13.52
N SER A 20 12.89 -12.02 -14.03
CA SER A 20 13.34 -10.90 -13.21
C SER A 20 12.25 -10.43 -12.23
N ILE A 21 11.01 -10.28 -12.70
CA ILE A 21 9.86 -9.94 -11.85
C ILE A 21 9.70 -10.96 -10.72
N ALA A 22 9.79 -12.26 -11.02
CA ALA A 22 9.60 -13.32 -10.05
C ALA A 22 10.65 -13.29 -8.93
N ASN A 23 11.86 -12.86 -9.22
CA ASN A 23 12.98 -12.85 -8.25
C ASN A 23 13.03 -11.57 -7.38
N LYS A 24 12.20 -10.55 -7.64
CA LYS A 24 12.22 -9.32 -6.84
C LYS A 24 11.56 -9.53 -5.49
N ARG A 25 12.21 -9.01 -4.46
CA ARG A 25 11.71 -9.00 -3.09
C ARG A 25 10.97 -7.70 -2.81
N VAL A 26 9.69 -7.79 -2.50
CA VAL A 26 8.82 -6.64 -2.28
C VAL A 26 8.30 -6.66 -0.84
N ILE A 27 8.32 -5.51 -0.16
CA ILE A 27 7.62 -5.32 1.10
C ILE A 27 6.56 -4.23 0.94
N LEU A 28 5.34 -4.52 1.42
CA LEU A 28 4.19 -3.63 1.34
C LEU A 28 3.65 -3.35 2.74
N PHE A 29 3.67 -2.09 3.12
CA PHE A 29 3.14 -1.60 4.39
C PHE A 29 1.74 -1.02 4.20
N GLY A 30 0.77 -1.56 4.96
CA GLY A 30 -0.64 -1.27 4.88
C GLY A 30 -1.35 -2.13 3.83
N VAL A 31 -2.28 -3.00 4.25
CA VAL A 31 -3.08 -3.85 3.36
C VAL A 31 -4.58 -3.50 3.40
N GLY A 32 -4.86 -2.22 3.58
CA GLY A 32 -6.20 -1.65 3.51
C GLY A 32 -6.74 -1.51 2.08
N GLY A 33 -7.50 -0.44 1.83
CA GLY A 33 -8.16 -0.19 0.53
C GLY A 33 -7.22 -0.05 -0.67
N VAL A 34 -6.00 0.41 -0.48
CA VAL A 34 -4.99 0.53 -1.55
C VAL A 34 -4.09 -0.70 -1.57
N GLY A 35 -3.52 -1.06 -0.41
CA GLY A 35 -2.49 -2.10 -0.36
C GLY A 35 -3.01 -3.49 -0.70
N SER A 36 -4.24 -3.85 -0.34
CA SER A 36 -4.79 -5.17 -0.68
C SER A 36 -4.91 -5.38 -2.19
N TRP A 37 -5.36 -4.38 -2.94
CA TRP A 37 -5.41 -4.40 -4.41
C TRP A 37 -4.01 -4.36 -5.04
N CYS A 38 -3.09 -3.62 -4.44
CA CYS A 38 -1.69 -3.60 -4.87
C CYS A 38 -1.05 -4.99 -4.76
N ALA A 39 -1.20 -5.65 -3.61
CA ALA A 39 -0.65 -6.99 -3.37
C ALA A 39 -1.22 -8.02 -4.37
N GLU A 40 -2.54 -8.00 -4.62
CA GLU A 40 -3.16 -8.88 -5.60
C GLU A 40 -2.60 -8.64 -7.00
N SER A 41 -2.45 -7.38 -7.41
CA SER A 41 -1.88 -7.03 -8.71
C SER A 41 -0.44 -7.50 -8.85
N LEU A 42 0.40 -7.35 -7.83
CA LEU A 42 1.79 -7.82 -7.82
C LEU A 42 1.89 -9.33 -8.02
N ILE A 43 1.10 -10.12 -7.27
CA ILE A 43 1.11 -11.58 -7.39
C ILE A 43 0.58 -12.04 -8.76
N ARG A 44 -0.47 -11.39 -9.29
CA ARG A 44 -0.97 -11.66 -10.64
C ARG A 44 0.01 -11.27 -11.74
N SER A 45 0.90 -10.33 -11.48
CA SER A 45 1.96 -9.90 -12.39
C SER A 45 3.23 -10.74 -12.31
N GLY A 46 3.32 -11.69 -11.38
CA GLY A 46 4.43 -12.64 -11.29
C GLY A 46 5.42 -12.41 -10.16
N ILE A 47 5.21 -11.44 -9.27
CA ILE A 47 6.03 -11.31 -8.04
C ILE A 47 5.84 -12.58 -7.20
N HIS A 48 6.96 -13.21 -6.79
CA HIS A 48 6.94 -14.41 -5.95
C HIS A 48 7.26 -14.12 -4.49
N HIS A 49 8.11 -13.14 -4.20
CA HIS A 49 8.58 -12.85 -2.84
C HIS A 49 7.94 -11.56 -2.33
N LEU A 50 6.86 -11.69 -1.57
CA LEU A 50 6.09 -10.56 -1.05
C LEU A 50 5.94 -10.63 0.47
N THR A 51 6.40 -9.60 1.17
CA THR A 51 6.09 -9.38 2.59
C THR A 51 4.97 -8.34 2.69
N ILE A 52 3.93 -8.65 3.44
CA ILE A 52 2.78 -7.77 3.70
C ILE A 52 2.70 -7.47 5.19
N VAL A 53 2.51 -6.19 5.51
CA VAL A 53 2.55 -5.68 6.90
C VAL A 53 1.30 -4.84 7.17
N ASP A 54 0.53 -5.22 8.18
CA ASP A 54 -0.63 -4.49 8.69
C ASP A 54 -0.98 -5.04 10.08
N SER A 55 -1.33 -4.19 11.03
CA SER A 55 -1.66 -4.63 12.40
C SER A 55 -3.13 -4.96 12.60
N ASP A 56 -4.00 -4.52 11.69
CA ASP A 56 -5.44 -4.52 11.89
C ASP A 56 -6.09 -5.87 11.62
N CYS A 57 -7.29 -6.02 12.20
CA CYS A 57 -8.27 -6.99 11.78
C CYS A 57 -9.29 -6.39 10.80
N VAL A 58 -9.96 -7.25 10.05
CA VAL A 58 -11.03 -6.86 9.13
C VAL A 58 -12.25 -6.37 9.93
N CYS A 59 -12.76 -5.20 9.59
CA CYS A 59 -13.98 -4.62 10.16
C CYS A 59 -15.08 -4.53 9.08
N ALA A 60 -16.35 -4.54 9.50
CA ALA A 60 -17.50 -4.39 8.60
C ALA A 60 -17.40 -3.12 7.73
N THR A 61 -16.90 -2.02 8.28
CA THR A 61 -16.69 -0.74 7.57
C THR A 61 -15.61 -0.79 6.49
N ASN A 62 -14.87 -1.88 6.39
CA ASN A 62 -13.84 -2.08 5.36
C ASN A 62 -14.41 -2.68 4.07
N ILE A 63 -15.58 -3.35 4.14
CA ILE A 63 -16.17 -4.13 3.05
C ILE A 63 -16.37 -3.30 1.77
N ASN A 64 -16.66 -2.03 1.93
CA ASN A 64 -16.95 -1.16 0.78
C ASN A 64 -15.73 -0.87 -0.12
N ARG A 65 -14.47 -1.20 0.33
CA ARG A 65 -13.27 -0.82 -0.42
C ARG A 65 -12.05 -1.72 -0.29
N GLN A 66 -11.97 -2.55 0.75
CA GLN A 66 -10.82 -3.44 0.95
C GLN A 66 -11.11 -4.82 0.34
N LEU A 67 -10.23 -5.28 -0.54
CA LEU A 67 -10.35 -6.54 -1.29
C LEU A 67 -10.64 -7.75 -0.39
N ILE A 68 -10.01 -7.78 0.77
CA ILE A 68 -10.04 -8.90 1.72
C ILE A 68 -11.26 -8.87 2.65
N ALA A 69 -11.97 -7.73 2.69
CA ALA A 69 -13.05 -7.54 3.63
C ALA A 69 -14.36 -8.05 3.03
N THR A 70 -14.89 -9.10 3.63
CA THR A 70 -16.20 -9.71 3.35
C THR A 70 -16.92 -9.97 4.67
N THR A 71 -18.19 -10.33 4.62
CA THR A 71 -18.95 -10.72 5.81
C THR A 71 -18.35 -11.93 6.54
N GLU A 72 -17.62 -12.79 5.81
CA GLU A 72 -17.01 -14.02 6.33
C GLU A 72 -15.64 -13.76 6.98
N THR A 73 -14.98 -12.64 6.65
CA THR A 73 -13.61 -12.35 7.11
C THR A 73 -13.55 -11.35 8.26
N ILE A 74 -14.70 -10.79 8.69
CA ILE A 74 -14.76 -9.85 9.83
C ILE A 74 -14.09 -10.46 11.07
N GLY A 75 -13.24 -9.68 11.75
CA GLY A 75 -12.50 -10.08 12.95
C GLY A 75 -11.19 -10.83 12.68
N GLN A 76 -10.93 -11.29 11.45
CA GLN A 76 -9.69 -11.97 11.12
C GLN A 76 -8.55 -10.96 10.84
N PRO A 77 -7.28 -11.30 11.15
CA PRO A 77 -6.14 -10.46 10.80
C PRO A 77 -6.07 -10.19 9.30
N LYS A 78 -5.97 -8.93 8.89
CA LYS A 78 -5.96 -8.54 7.47
C LYS A 78 -4.86 -9.24 6.67
N VAL A 79 -3.66 -9.34 7.24
CA VAL A 79 -2.50 -9.95 6.58
C VAL A 79 -2.71 -11.45 6.33
N GLU A 80 -3.36 -12.16 7.24
CA GLU A 80 -3.61 -13.59 7.08
C GLU A 80 -4.68 -13.87 6.01
N VAL A 81 -5.78 -13.09 6.02
CA VAL A 81 -6.81 -13.19 4.99
C VAL A 81 -6.22 -12.89 3.60
N LEU A 82 -5.39 -11.85 3.50
CA LEU A 82 -4.74 -11.51 2.23
C LEU A 82 -3.77 -12.60 1.79
N LYS A 83 -2.94 -13.13 2.68
CA LYS A 83 -2.00 -14.23 2.39
C LYS A 83 -2.72 -15.44 1.78
N GLN A 84 -3.81 -15.90 2.42
CA GLN A 84 -4.60 -17.02 1.91
C GLN A 84 -5.12 -16.75 0.50
N ARG A 85 -5.65 -15.54 0.26
CA ARG A 85 -6.11 -15.13 -1.06
C ARG A 85 -4.99 -15.12 -2.10
N LEU A 86 -3.84 -14.55 -1.77
CA LEU A 86 -2.69 -14.47 -2.68
C LEU A 86 -2.14 -15.86 -3.03
N LEU A 87 -2.07 -16.78 -2.06
CA LEU A 87 -1.67 -18.16 -2.28
C LEU A 87 -2.69 -18.95 -3.11
N SER A 88 -3.97 -18.59 -3.08
CA SER A 88 -4.98 -19.18 -3.98
C SER A 88 -4.78 -18.76 -5.44
N ILE A 89 -4.14 -17.63 -5.70
CA ILE A 89 -3.80 -17.13 -7.04
C ILE A 89 -2.50 -17.77 -7.52
N ASN A 90 -1.44 -17.70 -6.72
CA ASN A 90 -0.15 -18.30 -7.00
C ASN A 90 0.34 -19.14 -5.81
N PRO A 91 0.07 -20.45 -5.79
CA PRO A 91 0.48 -21.34 -4.69
C PRO A 91 2.00 -21.46 -4.51
N ALA A 92 2.78 -21.07 -5.52
CA ALA A 92 4.25 -21.10 -5.48
C ALA A 92 4.85 -19.80 -4.91
N ALA A 93 4.04 -18.77 -4.64
CA ALA A 93 4.54 -17.52 -4.09
C ALA A 93 4.93 -17.68 -2.61
N GLU A 94 5.99 -17.01 -2.23
CA GLU A 94 6.45 -16.89 -0.83
C GLU A 94 5.86 -15.63 -0.21
N ILE A 95 4.78 -15.79 0.54
CA ILE A 95 4.07 -14.68 1.19
C ILE A 95 4.40 -14.66 2.68
N ASN A 96 5.11 -13.63 3.12
CA ASN A 96 5.36 -13.39 4.54
C ASN A 96 4.33 -12.38 5.07
N ALA A 97 3.48 -12.80 6.00
CA ALA A 97 2.42 -11.97 6.59
C ALA A 97 2.84 -11.55 8.00
N LEU A 98 2.95 -10.24 8.23
CA LEU A 98 3.39 -9.68 9.51
C LEU A 98 2.27 -8.81 10.10
N GLN A 99 1.61 -9.31 11.14
CA GLN A 99 0.60 -8.56 11.89
C GLN A 99 1.29 -7.59 12.86
N GLN A 100 1.87 -6.53 12.33
CA GLN A 100 2.67 -5.57 13.09
C GLN A 100 2.42 -4.14 12.59
N VAL A 101 2.68 -3.16 13.47
CA VAL A 101 2.73 -1.74 13.11
C VAL A 101 4.16 -1.37 12.72
N TYR A 102 4.35 -0.59 11.67
CA TYR A 102 5.61 0.07 11.40
C TYR A 102 5.70 1.37 12.22
N CYS A 103 6.51 1.39 13.25
CA CYS A 103 6.74 2.54 14.12
C CYS A 103 8.22 2.59 14.54
N ALA A 104 8.60 3.56 15.35
CA ALA A 104 10.01 3.73 15.74
C ALA A 104 10.58 2.51 16.48
N GLU A 105 9.75 1.85 17.27
CA GLU A 105 10.13 0.69 18.09
C GLU A 105 10.28 -0.60 17.27
N THR A 106 9.60 -0.68 16.13
CA THR A 106 9.57 -1.91 15.30
C THR A 106 10.32 -1.78 13.98
N ALA A 107 10.70 -0.56 13.58
CA ALA A 107 11.24 -0.28 12.25
C ALA A 107 12.42 -1.19 11.85
N ASP A 108 13.36 -1.41 12.77
CA ASP A 108 14.57 -2.21 12.51
C ASP A 108 14.26 -3.69 12.29
N SER A 109 13.16 -4.22 12.87
CA SER A 109 12.79 -5.64 12.75
C SER A 109 12.32 -6.02 11.34
N PHE A 110 11.97 -5.06 10.50
CA PHE A 110 11.50 -5.34 9.13
C PHE A 110 12.63 -5.51 8.13
N HIS A 111 13.87 -5.15 8.47
CA HIS A 111 15.05 -5.27 7.60
C HIS A 111 14.79 -4.76 6.18
N ILE A 112 14.18 -3.56 6.08
CA ILE A 112 13.71 -2.97 4.81
C ILE A 112 14.83 -2.78 3.78
N GLU A 113 16.09 -2.74 4.20
CA GLU A 113 17.29 -2.67 3.34
C GLU A 113 17.50 -3.92 2.49
N THR A 114 16.84 -5.04 2.83
CA THR A 114 16.96 -6.32 2.12
C THR A 114 15.98 -6.46 0.96
N TYR A 115 15.08 -5.48 0.74
CA TYR A 115 14.06 -5.51 -0.30
C TYR A 115 14.45 -4.66 -1.51
N ASP A 116 14.10 -5.14 -2.71
CA ASP A 116 14.26 -4.38 -3.95
C ASP A 116 13.26 -3.23 -4.04
N TYR A 117 12.02 -3.47 -3.54
CA TYR A 117 10.92 -2.51 -3.56
C TYR A 117 10.25 -2.41 -2.20
N ILE A 118 10.07 -1.17 -1.77
CA ILE A 118 9.36 -0.81 -0.53
C ILE A 118 8.12 -0.02 -0.95
N LEU A 119 6.93 -0.54 -0.58
CA LEU A 119 5.65 0.05 -0.96
C LEU A 119 4.94 0.58 0.28
N ASP A 120 4.56 1.85 0.22
CA ASP A 120 3.92 2.54 1.32
C ASP A 120 2.46 2.85 1.00
N ALA A 121 1.55 2.09 1.61
CA ALA A 121 0.10 2.31 1.60
C ALA A 121 -0.47 2.62 3.01
N ILE A 122 0.39 3.09 3.93
CA ILE A 122 0.02 3.51 5.29
C ILE A 122 -0.79 4.81 5.23
N ASP A 123 -1.79 4.96 6.08
CA ASP A 123 -2.59 6.19 6.23
C ASP A 123 -2.18 7.05 7.44
N SER A 124 -1.49 6.48 8.44
CA SER A 124 -0.95 7.22 9.59
C SER A 124 0.17 8.16 9.16
N LEU A 125 0.02 9.45 9.44
CA LEU A 125 1.00 10.49 9.08
C LEU A 125 2.37 10.24 9.73
N GLU A 126 2.40 9.81 10.99
CA GLU A 126 3.63 9.57 11.75
C GLU A 126 4.41 8.40 11.17
N ASN A 127 3.75 7.25 11.06
CA ASN A 127 4.39 6.01 10.60
C ASN A 127 4.79 6.11 9.12
N LYS A 128 3.95 6.74 8.30
CA LYS A 128 4.26 7.03 6.90
C LYS A 128 5.49 7.92 6.74
N ALA A 129 5.59 8.98 7.54
CA ALA A 129 6.75 9.88 7.48
C ALA A 129 8.05 9.17 7.94
N LEU A 130 7.94 8.28 8.93
CA LEU A 130 9.06 7.44 9.37
C LEU A 130 9.48 6.49 8.25
N LEU A 131 8.54 5.70 7.70
CA LEU A 131 8.82 4.73 6.64
C LEU A 131 9.45 5.39 5.41
N ILE A 132 8.91 6.53 4.95
CA ILE A 132 9.47 7.26 3.81
C ILE A 132 10.93 7.63 4.04
N ARG A 133 11.28 8.13 5.22
CA ARG A 133 12.67 8.48 5.55
C ARG A 133 13.57 7.26 5.57
N SER A 134 13.19 6.23 6.33
CA SER A 134 13.98 5.00 6.43
C SER A 134 14.15 4.32 5.07
N ALA A 135 13.10 4.21 4.27
CA ALA A 135 13.17 3.63 2.93
C ALA A 135 14.07 4.43 1.99
N CYS A 136 14.08 5.76 2.11
CA CYS A 136 14.99 6.59 1.32
C CYS A 136 16.47 6.44 1.70
N GLU A 137 16.79 5.87 2.85
CA GLU A 137 18.16 5.56 3.29
C GLU A 137 18.68 4.21 2.75
N THR A 138 17.80 3.34 2.28
CA THR A 138 18.17 2.01 1.71
C THR A 138 18.51 2.09 0.23
N SER A 139 19.05 1.00 -0.34
CA SER A 139 19.21 0.84 -1.79
C SER A 139 17.90 0.56 -2.52
N GLY A 140 16.87 0.06 -1.82
CA GLY A 140 15.57 -0.27 -2.37
C GLY A 140 14.84 0.92 -3.00
N THR A 141 13.95 0.61 -3.94
CA THR A 141 13.10 1.62 -4.60
C THR A 141 11.82 1.82 -3.81
N LEU A 142 11.56 3.05 -3.36
CA LEU A 142 10.32 3.42 -2.67
C LEU A 142 9.27 3.91 -3.66
N PHE A 143 8.05 3.36 -3.57
CA PHE A 143 6.83 3.95 -4.13
C PHE A 143 5.78 4.12 -3.03
N ALA A 144 5.04 5.23 -3.04
CA ALA A 144 4.07 5.54 -2.00
C ALA A 144 2.69 5.87 -2.57
N SER A 145 1.64 5.43 -1.90
CA SER A 145 0.29 5.94 -2.14
C SER A 145 0.04 7.16 -1.28
N MET A 146 -0.49 8.21 -1.87
CA MET A 146 -1.05 9.32 -1.11
C MET A 146 -2.51 9.02 -0.71
N GLY A 147 -3.23 9.98 -0.14
CA GLY A 147 -4.59 9.76 0.33
C GLY A 147 -5.56 9.43 -0.81
N ALA A 148 -6.24 8.30 -0.73
CA ALA A 148 -7.24 7.84 -1.71
C ALA A 148 -8.70 8.15 -1.28
N ALA A 149 -8.91 8.74 -0.12
CA ALA A 149 -10.23 9.18 0.36
C ALA A 149 -10.66 10.51 -0.29
N LEU A 150 -11.99 10.76 -0.31
CA LEU A 150 -12.61 11.97 -0.87
C LEU A 150 -12.32 12.14 -2.37
N LYS A 151 -12.33 11.04 -3.10
CA LYS A 151 -12.03 10.97 -4.54
C LYS A 151 -13.03 10.04 -5.23
N MET A 152 -13.39 10.39 -6.45
CA MET A 152 -14.38 9.65 -7.24
C MET A 152 -13.92 9.44 -8.69
N ASP A 153 -13.29 10.45 -9.28
CA ASP A 153 -12.93 10.45 -10.70
C ASP A 153 -11.62 9.68 -10.93
N PRO A 154 -11.67 8.50 -11.57
CA PRO A 154 -10.48 7.71 -11.85
C PRO A 154 -9.50 8.39 -12.81
N LEU A 155 -9.98 9.30 -13.67
CA LEU A 155 -9.15 10.00 -14.64
C LEU A 155 -8.27 11.10 -14.00
N LYS A 156 -8.54 11.44 -12.73
CA LYS A 156 -7.72 12.38 -11.96
C LYS A 156 -6.65 11.69 -11.09
N ILE A 157 -6.56 10.36 -11.16
CA ILE A 157 -5.51 9.62 -10.46
C ILE A 157 -4.27 9.63 -11.34
N ASP A 158 -3.14 10.06 -10.77
CA ASP A 158 -1.90 10.28 -11.50
C ASP A 158 -0.67 9.87 -10.66
N ILE A 159 0.50 9.89 -11.28
CA ILE A 159 1.79 9.59 -10.69
C ILE A 159 2.69 10.82 -10.76
N ALA A 160 3.23 11.22 -9.62
CA ALA A 160 4.22 12.30 -9.56
C ALA A 160 5.35 11.98 -8.58
N GLU A 161 6.47 12.67 -8.75
CA GLU A 161 7.48 12.76 -7.70
C GLU A 161 6.89 13.47 -6.49
N PHE A 162 7.20 13.02 -5.27
CA PHE A 162 6.57 13.44 -4.01
C PHE A 162 6.45 14.96 -3.83
N TRP A 163 7.51 15.73 -4.18
CA TRP A 163 7.50 17.19 -4.03
C TRP A 163 6.63 17.90 -5.08
N LYS A 164 6.29 17.21 -6.17
CA LYS A 164 5.43 17.69 -7.25
C LYS A 164 3.96 17.33 -7.07
N VAL A 165 3.62 16.48 -6.07
CA VAL A 165 2.23 16.12 -5.77
C VAL A 165 1.42 17.36 -5.40
N LYS A 166 0.27 17.58 -6.07
CA LYS A 166 -0.64 18.71 -5.85
C LYS A 166 -1.98 18.22 -5.30
N GLY A 167 -2.76 19.11 -4.71
CA GLY A 167 -4.15 18.87 -4.29
C GLY A 167 -4.35 17.85 -3.15
N CYS A 168 -3.35 17.11 -2.74
CA CYS A 168 -3.48 16.06 -1.74
C CYS A 168 -3.17 16.56 -0.32
N PRO A 169 -4.14 16.53 0.63
CA PRO A 169 -3.93 16.95 2.01
C PRO A 169 -2.86 16.14 2.75
N LEU A 170 -2.81 14.82 2.55
CA LEU A 170 -1.82 13.94 3.18
C LEU A 170 -0.39 14.30 2.72
N ALA A 171 -0.18 14.51 1.41
CA ALA A 171 1.12 14.95 0.90
C ALA A 171 1.52 16.32 1.43
N LYS A 172 0.55 17.25 1.58
CA LYS A 172 0.77 18.56 2.20
C LYS A 172 1.23 18.41 3.66
N ALA A 173 0.54 17.59 4.44
CA ALA A 173 0.87 17.32 5.84
C ALA A 173 2.26 16.68 6.00
N LEU A 174 2.60 15.69 5.17
CA LEU A 174 3.94 15.07 5.14
C LEU A 174 5.03 16.10 4.86
N ARG A 175 4.86 16.95 3.82
CA ARG A 175 5.83 18.01 3.51
C ARG A 175 5.99 19.02 4.64
N GLN A 176 4.91 19.39 5.33
CA GLN A 176 4.96 20.26 6.51
C GLN A 176 5.72 19.59 7.66
N LYS A 177 5.45 18.28 7.90
CA LYS A 177 6.14 17.50 8.93
C LYS A 177 7.65 17.43 8.66
N PHE A 178 8.07 17.13 7.44
CA PHE A 178 9.49 17.10 7.07
C PHE A 178 10.16 18.48 7.24
N LYS A 179 9.47 19.56 6.84
CA LYS A 179 9.96 20.93 7.05
C LYS A 179 10.11 21.28 8.52
N LYS A 180 9.10 20.96 9.36
CA LYS A 180 9.09 21.25 10.79
C LYS A 180 10.20 20.47 11.53
N SER A 181 10.39 19.19 11.20
CA SER A 181 11.42 18.35 11.83
C SER A 181 12.82 18.58 11.25
N LYS A 182 12.96 19.29 10.13
CA LYS A 182 14.19 19.43 9.32
C LYS A 182 14.81 18.08 8.90
N ARG A 183 14.00 17.01 8.86
CA ARG A 183 14.41 15.66 8.45
C ARG A 183 13.72 15.30 7.15
N PHE A 184 14.43 15.43 6.05
CA PHE A 184 13.91 15.22 4.70
C PHE A 184 14.25 13.81 4.21
N PRO A 185 13.42 13.22 3.31
CA PRO A 185 13.84 12.07 2.51
C PRO A 185 15.06 12.45 1.66
N ASN A 186 16.11 11.65 1.68
CA ASN A 186 17.36 11.92 0.95
C ASN A 186 17.33 11.41 -0.50
N LYS A 187 16.26 10.72 -0.92
CA LYS A 187 15.99 10.29 -2.31
C LYS A 187 14.67 10.84 -2.81
N LYS A 188 14.57 11.02 -4.13
CA LYS A 188 13.30 11.25 -4.82
C LYS A 188 12.56 9.93 -4.97
N PHE A 189 11.24 9.96 -4.80
CA PHE A 189 10.37 8.80 -4.99
C PHE A 189 9.06 9.21 -5.63
N LYS A 190 8.42 8.25 -6.31
CA LYS A 190 7.13 8.48 -6.99
C LYS A 190 5.97 8.14 -6.06
N CYS A 191 4.88 8.89 -6.24
CA CYS A 191 3.64 8.71 -5.52
C CYS A 191 2.48 8.53 -6.48
N VAL A 192 1.55 7.64 -6.14
CA VAL A 192 0.20 7.62 -6.71
C VAL A 192 -0.64 8.62 -5.91
N TYR A 193 -1.32 9.54 -6.59
CA TYR A 193 -2.12 10.58 -5.97
C TYR A 193 -3.30 10.99 -6.86
N SER A 194 -4.18 11.84 -6.36
CA SER A 194 -5.16 12.58 -7.15
C SER A 194 -5.30 13.98 -6.59
N GLU A 195 -5.47 14.94 -7.48
CA GLU A 195 -5.74 16.36 -7.11
C GLU A 195 -7.18 16.56 -6.64
N GLU A 196 -8.06 15.62 -6.92
CA GLU A 196 -9.46 15.72 -6.52
C GLU A 196 -9.59 15.72 -4.98
N LEU A 197 -10.43 16.59 -4.48
CA LEU A 197 -10.79 16.66 -3.07
C LEU A 197 -12.28 16.98 -2.95
N LEU A 198 -13.06 15.94 -2.68
CA LEU A 198 -14.50 16.05 -2.44
C LEU A 198 -14.78 16.30 -0.96
N GLU A 199 -16.00 16.70 -0.66
CA GLU A 199 -16.51 16.80 0.70
C GLU A 199 -17.38 15.58 1.05
N ASN A 200 -17.37 15.19 2.33
CA ASN A 200 -18.33 14.21 2.82
C ASN A 200 -19.75 14.79 2.71
N LYS A 201 -20.65 14.12 2.00
CA LYS A 201 -22.05 14.51 1.90
C LYS A 201 -22.92 13.93 3.02
N GLY A 202 -22.50 12.81 3.59
CA GLY A 202 -23.16 12.15 4.71
C GLY A 202 -22.65 12.67 6.06
N LYS A 203 -23.46 12.51 7.11
CA LYS A 203 -23.01 12.72 8.50
C LYS A 203 -22.23 11.50 8.96
N ASP A 204 -21.17 11.71 9.74
CA ASP A 204 -20.43 10.62 10.37
C ASP A 204 -21.25 10.11 11.56
N THR A 205 -21.98 9.02 11.36
CA THR A 205 -22.82 8.39 12.38
C THR A 205 -22.04 7.44 13.30
N PHE A 206 -20.75 7.23 13.05
CA PHE A 206 -19.91 6.29 13.82
C PHE A 206 -19.25 6.92 15.05
N GLN A 207 -19.38 8.24 15.26
CA GLN A 207 -18.88 8.89 16.49
C GLN A 207 -19.74 8.61 17.73
N GLU A 208 -20.94 8.01 17.59
CA GLU A 208 -21.86 7.79 18.71
C GLU A 208 -21.72 6.43 19.42
N THR A 209 -20.88 5.52 18.95
CA THR A 209 -20.70 4.19 19.57
C THR A 209 -19.27 3.90 19.96
N THR A 210 -18.67 4.76 20.76
CA THR A 210 -17.47 4.41 21.52
C THR A 210 -17.86 3.77 22.85
N GLU A 211 -18.37 2.55 22.83
CA GLU A 211 -18.22 1.65 23.97
C GLU A 211 -16.75 1.22 23.99
N ALA A 212 -16.15 1.35 25.16
CA ALA A 212 -14.74 1.16 25.44
C ALA A 212 -14.17 -0.12 24.84
N LEU A 213 -13.31 0.00 23.83
CA LEU A 213 -12.39 -1.06 23.42
C LEU A 213 -11.17 -1.03 24.36
N PRO A 214 -10.56 -2.19 24.67
CA PRO A 214 -9.46 -2.26 25.65
C PRO A 214 -8.21 -1.48 25.21
N GLU A 215 -7.46 -0.99 26.20
CA GLU A 215 -6.28 -0.11 26.12
C GLU A 215 -5.06 -0.73 25.38
N HIS A 216 -5.19 -0.99 24.08
CA HIS A 216 -4.05 -1.15 23.18
C HIS A 216 -4.29 -0.33 21.91
N ASP A 217 -4.55 0.97 22.10
CA ASP A 217 -5.01 1.86 21.05
C ASP A 217 -3.84 2.56 20.36
N TRP A 218 -3.33 1.95 19.28
CA TRP A 218 -2.47 2.61 18.30
C TRP A 218 -3.26 3.55 17.35
N HIS A 219 -4.56 3.62 17.52
CA HIS A 219 -5.47 4.53 16.82
C HIS A 219 -5.50 5.87 17.55
N THR A 220 -4.47 6.70 17.39
CA THR A 220 -4.63 8.14 17.63
C THR A 220 -5.85 8.60 16.84
N ALA A 221 -6.86 9.07 17.55
CA ALA A 221 -8.17 9.42 17.06
C ALA A 221 -8.12 10.07 15.67
N LYS A 222 -8.66 9.41 14.64
CA LYS A 222 -9.01 10.06 13.39
C LYS A 222 -10.09 11.06 13.73
N VAL A 223 -9.77 12.33 13.76
CA VAL A 223 -10.71 13.43 14.08
C VAL A 223 -11.89 13.47 13.12
N HIS A 224 -11.75 12.90 11.91
CA HIS A 224 -12.82 12.77 10.92
C HIS A 224 -12.63 11.51 10.06
N THR A 225 -13.68 10.72 9.89
CA THR A 225 -13.74 9.63 8.91
C THR A 225 -14.03 10.19 7.53
N ASN A 226 -13.13 9.97 6.59
CA ASN A 226 -13.29 10.39 5.20
C ASN A 226 -13.97 9.32 4.37
N GLY A 227 -14.98 9.71 3.60
CA GLY A 227 -15.66 8.84 2.66
C GLY A 227 -14.72 8.29 1.60
N THR A 228 -14.91 7.02 1.24
CA THR A 228 -14.12 6.31 0.23
C THR A 228 -15.01 5.36 -0.57
N ILE A 229 -14.52 4.96 -1.74
CA ILE A 229 -15.20 4.03 -2.63
C ILE A 229 -14.19 3.06 -3.27
N ALA A 230 -14.64 1.84 -3.56
CA ALA A 230 -13.79 0.73 -3.96
C ALA A 230 -12.94 1.00 -5.21
N HIS A 231 -13.55 1.48 -6.30
CA HIS A 231 -12.82 1.66 -7.55
C HIS A 231 -11.64 2.63 -7.42
N THR A 232 -11.80 3.71 -6.67
CA THR A 232 -10.72 4.68 -6.47
C THR A 232 -9.54 4.07 -5.73
N THR A 233 -9.82 3.39 -4.59
CA THR A 233 -8.75 2.75 -3.81
C THR A 233 -8.09 1.62 -4.58
N ALA A 234 -8.85 0.86 -5.37
CA ALA A 234 -8.33 -0.21 -6.22
C ALA A 234 -7.40 0.32 -7.31
N ILE A 235 -7.78 1.40 -8.01
CA ILE A 235 -6.94 2.02 -9.04
C ILE A 235 -5.63 2.55 -8.44
N PHE A 236 -5.67 3.18 -7.26
CA PHE A 236 -4.44 3.54 -6.55
C PHE A 236 -3.54 2.32 -6.32
N GLY A 237 -4.11 1.19 -5.89
CA GLY A 237 -3.39 -0.06 -5.67
C GLY A 237 -2.79 -0.63 -6.97
N PHE A 238 -3.56 -0.68 -8.05
CA PHE A 238 -3.09 -1.14 -9.36
C PHE A 238 -1.98 -0.24 -9.91
N MET A 239 -2.11 1.07 -9.79
CA MET A 239 -1.06 2.01 -10.23
C MET A 239 0.21 1.86 -9.40
N LEU A 240 0.10 1.61 -8.09
CA LEU A 240 1.26 1.38 -7.23
C LEU A 240 2.00 0.09 -7.63
N ALA A 241 1.28 -1.00 -7.89
CA ALA A 241 1.85 -2.24 -8.42
C ALA A 241 2.45 -2.03 -9.82
N GLY A 242 1.76 -1.27 -10.68
CA GLY A 242 2.23 -0.92 -12.02
C GLY A 242 3.56 -0.18 -12.02
N LEU A 243 3.81 0.69 -11.02
CA LEU A 243 5.11 1.36 -10.86
C LEU A 243 6.25 0.37 -10.63
N VAL A 244 6.02 -0.68 -9.83
CA VAL A 244 7.03 -1.74 -9.59
C VAL A 244 7.35 -2.46 -10.90
N ILE A 245 6.33 -2.95 -11.59
CA ILE A 245 6.51 -3.71 -12.83
C ILE A 245 7.21 -2.88 -13.91
N GLN A 246 6.78 -1.63 -14.10
CA GLN A 246 7.42 -0.71 -15.05
C GLN A 246 8.87 -0.38 -14.70
N ASP A 247 9.20 -0.26 -13.42
CA ASP A 247 10.57 0.02 -12.99
C ASP A 247 11.49 -1.18 -13.22
N ILE A 248 10.98 -2.41 -13.00
CA ILE A 248 11.72 -3.64 -13.32
C ILE A 248 12.02 -3.71 -14.82
N ILE A 249 10.99 -3.53 -15.67
CA ILE A 249 11.16 -3.55 -17.14
C ILE A 249 12.22 -2.55 -17.58
N LYS A 250 12.14 -1.31 -17.11
CA LYS A 250 13.12 -0.27 -17.48
C LYS A 250 14.55 -0.58 -17.06
N LYS A 251 14.74 -1.26 -15.95
CA LYS A 251 16.08 -1.65 -15.46
C LYS A 251 16.68 -2.80 -16.25
N GLU A 252 15.86 -3.63 -16.89
CA GLU A 252 16.32 -4.71 -17.78
C GLU A 252 16.70 -4.18 -19.18
N GLU A 253 16.11 -3.04 -19.58
CA GLU A 253 16.41 -2.42 -20.89
C GLU A 253 17.66 -1.51 -20.87
N THR A 254 18.26 -1.29 -19.69
CA THR A 254 19.41 -0.37 -19.48
C THR A 254 20.70 -1.14 -19.25
#